data_4eb67a39957e56d20aa0e940466f1fef
#
_entry.id   4eb67a39957e56d20aa0e940466f1fef
#
_cell.length_a   1.000
_cell.length_b   1.000
_cell.length_c   1.000
_cell.angle_alpha   90.00
_cell.angle_beta   90.00
_cell.angle_gamma   90.00
#
_symmetry.space_group_name_H-M   'P 1'
#
loop_
_entity.id
_entity.type
_entity.pdbx_description
1 polymer ?
#
loop_
_entity_poly.entity_id
_entity_poly.type
_entity_poly.pdbx_seq_one_letter_code
_entity_poly.pdbx_strand_id
1 'polypeptide(L)'
;MSSSRVLVTGASGYVGGRLVPALLESGVRVRCLVRTPAKLAAAPWVDQVDVVQGSVGDDLTTAMSGVDVAVYLVHSIGAGSDWVEQELRDAQNFAEAAQAAGVGRIVYLGGLGAGDETLSRHLQSRQNVGAALASTNVATVEIRAGVIIGSGSASFEMLRYLAEVLPVMVTPKWVSTKCQPIAIANIVSILVAAITTDAAISGVYEAGGPEVITYANMMETYAECAGLRRRILIPVPFLTPRLSSHWIGLVTPVPVPLAKELVNSLVNEVIVTGRDASSAFGVTPTPLHTAISRALDVTQRGAIPTTFFDADLVHFRATELDPAWAGGTVFSDQRRLTSALPPDEIFAELATIGGEKGWYAGELLWKVRGFLDQLIGGPGMRRGRKAELNVGDALDFWRIEAVERPTTLRLRAEMRLPGDAWLTWQLTPRDGGTLITQTAEYRPRGLLGRLYWAVVWPFHGFIFPVMLKRIVRAATPRS
;
A
#
# COMPACT_ATOMS: atom_id res chain seq x y z
N MET A 1 -23.82 23.99 -15.49
CA MET A 1 -23.51 22.71 -16.16
C MET A 1 -23.84 21.58 -15.18
N SER A 2 -24.69 20.62 -15.54
CA SER A 2 -24.96 19.46 -14.65
C SER A 2 -23.64 18.70 -14.49
N SER A 3 -23.15 18.55 -13.25
CA SER A 3 -21.93 17.76 -13.03
C SER A 3 -22.20 16.31 -13.44
N SER A 4 -21.34 15.76 -14.32
CA SER A 4 -21.43 14.38 -14.78
C SER A 4 -21.46 13.42 -13.59
N ARG A 5 -22.30 12.38 -13.67
CA ARG A 5 -22.35 11.32 -12.65
C ARG A 5 -21.62 10.10 -13.13
N VAL A 6 -20.66 9.66 -12.32
CA VAL A 6 -19.78 8.52 -12.62
C VAL A 6 -20.07 7.37 -11.66
N LEU A 7 -20.38 6.19 -12.20
CA LEU A 7 -20.45 4.96 -11.41
C LEU A 7 -19.07 4.31 -11.36
N VAL A 8 -18.58 4.04 -10.16
CA VAL A 8 -17.31 3.31 -9.96
C VAL A 8 -17.59 1.97 -9.31
N THR A 9 -17.27 0.87 -10.01
CA THR A 9 -17.20 -0.46 -9.42
C THR A 9 -15.78 -0.73 -8.92
N GLY A 10 -15.63 -1.54 -7.88
CA GLY A 10 -14.31 -1.80 -7.30
C GLY A 10 -13.70 -0.63 -6.51
N ALA A 11 -14.52 0.31 -6.03
CA ALA A 11 -14.11 1.48 -5.26
C ALA A 11 -13.33 1.13 -3.97
N SER A 12 -13.59 -0.05 -3.37
CA SER A 12 -12.83 -0.55 -2.20
C SER A 12 -11.52 -1.26 -2.58
N GLY A 13 -11.16 -1.30 -3.85
CA GLY A 13 -9.91 -1.91 -4.34
C GLY A 13 -8.78 -0.89 -4.47
N TYR A 14 -7.58 -1.40 -4.77
CA TYR A 14 -6.35 -0.61 -4.87
C TYR A 14 -6.44 0.60 -5.82
N VAL A 15 -6.92 0.38 -7.05
CA VAL A 15 -7.06 1.47 -8.04
C VAL A 15 -8.29 2.32 -7.73
N GLY A 16 -9.43 1.69 -7.41
CA GLY A 16 -10.69 2.40 -7.13
C GLY A 16 -10.59 3.35 -5.94
N GLY A 17 -9.94 2.91 -4.85
CA GLY A 17 -9.72 3.75 -3.67
C GLY A 17 -8.86 5.00 -3.92
N ARG A 18 -8.09 5.01 -5.00
CA ARG A 18 -7.29 6.16 -5.47
C ARG A 18 -7.98 6.97 -6.56
N LEU A 19 -8.79 6.31 -7.37
CA LEU A 19 -9.55 6.96 -8.44
C LEU A 19 -10.70 7.82 -7.89
N VAL A 20 -11.43 7.33 -6.90
CA VAL A 20 -12.60 8.05 -6.35
C VAL A 20 -12.22 9.45 -5.85
N PRO A 21 -11.20 9.65 -4.96
CA PRO A 21 -10.82 11.00 -4.56
C PRO A 21 -10.38 11.88 -5.73
N ALA A 22 -9.65 11.34 -6.71
CA ALA A 22 -9.24 12.10 -7.89
C ALA A 22 -10.43 12.56 -8.77
N LEU A 23 -11.48 11.75 -8.87
CA LEU A 23 -12.72 12.12 -9.54
C LEU A 23 -13.47 13.22 -8.78
N LEU A 24 -13.54 13.13 -7.45
CA LEU A 24 -14.15 14.17 -6.62
C LEU A 24 -13.41 15.50 -6.77
N GLU A 25 -12.07 15.49 -6.77
CA GLU A 25 -11.23 16.67 -7.03
C GLU A 25 -11.49 17.27 -8.42
N SER A 26 -11.86 16.44 -9.41
CA SER A 26 -12.24 16.90 -10.76
C SER A 26 -13.68 17.45 -10.85
N GLY A 27 -14.42 17.49 -9.74
CA GLY A 27 -15.77 18.07 -9.66
C GLY A 27 -16.89 17.17 -10.19
N VAL A 28 -16.64 15.88 -10.46
CA VAL A 28 -17.68 14.94 -10.87
C VAL A 28 -18.40 14.33 -9.66
N ARG A 29 -19.68 13.99 -9.83
CA ARG A 29 -20.43 13.24 -8.80
C ARG A 29 -20.14 11.76 -8.94
N VAL A 30 -19.71 11.14 -7.85
CA VAL A 30 -19.32 9.73 -7.84
C VAL A 30 -20.38 8.89 -7.12
N ARG A 31 -20.77 7.79 -7.76
CA ARG A 31 -21.53 6.69 -7.14
C ARG A 31 -20.64 5.46 -7.10
N CYS A 32 -20.60 4.78 -5.95
CA CYS A 32 -19.82 3.56 -5.75
C CYS A 32 -20.74 2.35 -5.65
N LEU A 33 -20.54 1.34 -6.51
CA LEU A 33 -21.18 0.04 -6.37
C LEU A 33 -20.25 -0.89 -5.57
N VAL A 34 -20.70 -1.36 -4.40
CA VAL A 34 -19.88 -2.19 -3.51
C VAL A 34 -20.68 -3.31 -2.87
N ARG A 35 -20.11 -4.51 -2.79
CA ARG A 35 -20.75 -5.68 -2.15
C ARG A 35 -20.94 -5.49 -0.64
N THR A 36 -20.00 -4.82 -0.01
CA THR A 36 -19.97 -4.62 1.46
C THR A 36 -19.67 -3.16 1.74
N PRO A 37 -20.69 -2.30 1.96
CA PRO A 37 -20.51 -0.87 2.24
C PRO A 37 -19.57 -0.57 3.42
N ALA A 38 -19.58 -1.43 4.44
CA ALA A 38 -18.69 -1.29 5.60
C ALA A 38 -17.19 -1.23 5.23
N LYS A 39 -16.79 -1.77 4.07
CA LYS A 39 -15.41 -1.65 3.60
C LYS A 39 -15.03 -0.23 3.20
N LEU A 40 -15.99 0.62 2.88
CA LEU A 40 -15.74 2.04 2.58
C LEU A 40 -15.79 2.94 3.82
N ALA A 41 -16.25 2.43 4.96
CA ALA A 41 -16.44 3.25 6.16
C ALA A 41 -15.16 3.96 6.65
N ALA A 42 -13.99 3.38 6.37
CA ALA A 42 -12.70 3.98 6.69
C ALA A 42 -12.18 4.97 5.61
N ALA A 43 -12.86 5.07 4.47
CA ALA A 43 -12.44 5.98 3.40
C ALA A 43 -12.79 7.44 3.76
N PRO A 44 -11.81 8.37 3.75
CA PRO A 44 -12.05 9.76 4.16
C PRO A 44 -13.01 10.53 3.24
N TRP A 45 -13.34 9.96 2.10
CA TRP A 45 -14.24 10.52 1.08
C TRP A 45 -15.63 9.87 1.06
N VAL A 46 -15.93 8.91 1.95
CA VAL A 46 -17.19 8.13 1.90
C VAL A 46 -18.44 8.98 1.96
N ASP A 47 -18.43 10.06 2.73
CA ASP A 47 -19.56 10.99 2.88
C ASP A 47 -19.76 11.90 1.66
N GLN A 48 -18.86 11.87 0.68
CA GLN A 48 -18.90 12.68 -0.53
C GLN A 48 -19.42 11.90 -1.74
N VAL A 49 -19.78 10.63 -1.59
CA VAL A 49 -20.20 9.75 -2.68
C VAL A 49 -21.54 9.07 -2.39
N ASP A 50 -22.28 8.75 -3.45
CA ASP A 50 -23.44 7.87 -3.34
C ASP A 50 -22.97 6.42 -3.24
N VAL A 51 -23.38 5.68 -2.20
CA VAL A 51 -23.05 4.25 -2.04
C VAL A 51 -24.26 3.38 -2.35
N VAL A 52 -24.12 2.50 -3.34
CA VAL A 52 -25.11 1.48 -3.68
C VAL A 52 -24.53 0.10 -3.33
N GLN A 53 -25.26 -0.65 -2.53
CA GLN A 53 -24.87 -2.03 -2.22
C GLN A 53 -25.29 -2.96 -3.35
N GLY A 54 -24.35 -3.77 -3.84
CA GLY A 54 -24.58 -4.76 -4.87
C GLY A 54 -23.29 -5.27 -5.49
N SER A 55 -23.43 -6.26 -6.37
CA SER A 55 -22.37 -6.84 -7.20
C SER A 55 -22.65 -6.56 -8.68
N VAL A 56 -21.62 -6.61 -9.51
CA VAL A 56 -21.74 -6.47 -10.98
C VAL A 56 -22.57 -7.58 -11.64
N GLY A 57 -22.77 -8.70 -10.96
CA GLY A 57 -23.66 -9.79 -11.39
C GLY A 57 -25.11 -9.67 -10.95
N ASP A 58 -25.45 -8.65 -10.14
CA ASP A 58 -26.81 -8.42 -9.66
C ASP A 58 -27.63 -7.56 -10.65
N ASP A 59 -28.88 -7.21 -10.30
CA ASP A 59 -29.65 -6.18 -10.99
C ASP A 59 -28.99 -4.80 -10.76
N LEU A 60 -28.55 -4.17 -11.83
CA LEU A 60 -27.84 -2.89 -11.82
C LEU A 60 -28.72 -1.67 -12.12
N THR A 61 -30.03 -1.84 -12.24
CA THR A 61 -30.98 -0.78 -12.62
C THR A 61 -30.81 0.46 -11.72
N THR A 62 -30.80 0.26 -10.40
CA THR A 62 -30.61 1.36 -9.43
C THR A 62 -29.21 1.96 -9.51
N ALA A 63 -28.18 1.12 -9.63
CA ALA A 63 -26.79 1.58 -9.70
C ALA A 63 -26.51 2.43 -10.95
N MET A 64 -27.08 2.06 -12.09
CA MET A 64 -26.89 2.71 -13.39
C MET A 64 -27.81 3.93 -13.60
N SER A 65 -28.84 4.13 -12.79
CA SER A 65 -29.82 5.21 -12.98
C SER A 65 -29.16 6.59 -12.97
N GLY A 66 -29.29 7.33 -14.09
CA GLY A 66 -28.74 8.68 -14.28
C GLY A 66 -27.23 8.74 -14.27
N VAL A 67 -26.53 7.67 -14.64
CA VAL A 67 -25.07 7.59 -14.79
C VAL A 67 -24.68 7.97 -16.20
N ASP A 68 -23.73 8.90 -16.36
CA ASP A 68 -23.20 9.31 -17.64
C ASP A 68 -22.01 8.42 -18.07
N VAL A 69 -21.15 8.06 -17.11
CA VAL A 69 -19.97 7.20 -17.33
C VAL A 69 -19.89 6.10 -16.30
N ALA A 70 -19.69 4.85 -16.72
CA ALA A 70 -19.56 3.70 -15.84
C ALA A 70 -18.13 3.14 -15.89
N VAL A 71 -17.51 2.99 -14.71
CA VAL A 71 -16.12 2.52 -14.56
C VAL A 71 -16.09 1.11 -14.02
N TYR A 72 -15.47 0.18 -14.77
CA TYR A 72 -15.35 -1.22 -14.41
C TYR A 72 -13.94 -1.54 -13.92
N LEU A 73 -13.78 -1.71 -12.58
CA LEU A 73 -12.50 -2.04 -11.92
C LEU A 73 -12.56 -3.36 -11.13
N VAL A 74 -13.61 -4.14 -11.34
CA VAL A 74 -13.77 -5.43 -10.62
C VAL A 74 -12.97 -6.51 -11.32
N HIS A 75 -12.36 -7.38 -10.52
CA HIS A 75 -11.79 -8.65 -10.98
C HIS A 75 -11.88 -9.70 -9.86
N SER A 76 -11.97 -10.97 -10.24
CA SER A 76 -12.22 -12.10 -9.33
C SER A 76 -11.06 -13.08 -9.27
N ILE A 77 -9.80 -12.62 -9.38
CA ILE A 77 -8.61 -13.48 -9.41
C ILE A 77 -8.59 -14.41 -8.19
N GLY A 78 -8.58 -15.73 -8.45
CA GLY A 78 -8.44 -16.74 -7.40
C GLY A 78 -9.72 -17.07 -6.61
N ALA A 79 -10.88 -16.61 -7.04
CA ALA A 79 -12.17 -16.86 -6.38
C ALA A 79 -12.84 -18.18 -6.85
N GLY A 80 -12.15 -19.31 -6.78
CA GLY A 80 -12.71 -20.62 -7.18
C GLY A 80 -12.22 -21.14 -8.56
N SER A 81 -12.77 -22.28 -9.03
CA SER A 81 -12.38 -22.91 -10.29
C SER A 81 -12.91 -22.15 -11.52
N ASP A 82 -14.08 -21.55 -11.43
CA ASP A 82 -14.89 -21.04 -12.53
C ASP A 82 -14.89 -19.50 -12.61
N TRP A 83 -13.88 -18.86 -11.97
CA TRP A 83 -13.80 -17.41 -11.89
C TRP A 83 -13.74 -16.71 -13.26
N VAL A 84 -13.16 -17.34 -14.28
CA VAL A 84 -13.09 -16.78 -15.64
C VAL A 84 -14.45 -16.65 -16.30
N GLU A 85 -15.28 -17.69 -16.17
CA GLU A 85 -16.65 -17.66 -16.71
C GLU A 85 -17.54 -16.69 -15.94
N GLN A 86 -17.33 -16.57 -14.62
CA GLN A 86 -18.06 -15.62 -13.81
C GLN A 86 -17.68 -14.17 -14.18
N GLU A 87 -16.38 -13.86 -14.35
CA GLU A 87 -15.94 -12.54 -14.82
C GLU A 87 -16.56 -12.16 -16.16
N LEU A 88 -16.65 -13.11 -17.07
CA LEU A 88 -17.27 -12.88 -18.39
C LEU A 88 -18.76 -12.58 -18.29
N ARG A 89 -19.51 -13.39 -17.51
CA ARG A 89 -20.95 -13.15 -17.26
C ARG A 89 -21.19 -11.80 -16.57
N ASP A 90 -20.38 -11.46 -15.57
CA ASP A 90 -20.48 -10.21 -14.84
C ASP A 90 -20.22 -8.99 -15.76
N ALA A 91 -19.25 -9.10 -16.67
CA ALA A 91 -18.96 -8.05 -17.64
C ALA A 91 -20.07 -7.86 -18.67
N GLN A 92 -20.68 -8.97 -19.14
CA GLN A 92 -21.84 -8.93 -20.05
C GLN A 92 -23.04 -8.28 -19.39
N ASN A 93 -23.39 -8.71 -18.15
CA ASN A 93 -24.46 -8.10 -17.37
C ASN A 93 -24.26 -6.59 -17.17
N PHE A 94 -23.03 -6.18 -16.85
CA PHE A 94 -22.69 -4.77 -16.68
C PHE A 94 -22.86 -3.95 -17.97
N ALA A 95 -22.41 -4.48 -19.12
CA ALA A 95 -22.52 -3.82 -20.42
C ALA A 95 -23.99 -3.67 -20.87
N GLU A 96 -24.80 -4.72 -20.69
CA GLU A 96 -26.23 -4.71 -20.99
C GLU A 96 -27.00 -3.73 -20.09
N ALA A 97 -26.72 -3.71 -18.79
CA ALA A 97 -27.30 -2.77 -17.85
C ALA A 97 -26.91 -1.30 -18.19
N ALA A 98 -25.65 -1.06 -18.57
CA ALA A 98 -25.18 0.26 -18.99
C ALA A 98 -25.93 0.73 -20.26
N GLN A 99 -26.09 -0.17 -21.24
CA GLN A 99 -26.86 0.15 -22.47
C GLN A 99 -28.33 0.44 -22.14
N ALA A 100 -28.97 -0.39 -21.32
CA ALA A 100 -30.38 -0.21 -20.95
C ALA A 100 -30.62 1.09 -20.18
N ALA A 101 -29.66 1.54 -19.38
CA ALA A 101 -29.71 2.79 -18.63
C ALA A 101 -29.33 4.04 -19.45
N GLY A 102 -28.86 3.89 -20.69
CA GLY A 102 -28.41 4.98 -21.56
C GLY A 102 -27.07 5.60 -21.13
N VAL A 103 -26.21 4.81 -20.49
CA VAL A 103 -24.84 5.25 -20.14
C VAL A 103 -24.06 5.62 -21.39
N GLY A 104 -23.44 6.79 -21.41
CA GLY A 104 -22.73 7.32 -22.58
C GLY A 104 -21.37 6.65 -22.80
N ARG A 105 -20.71 6.17 -21.73
CA ARG A 105 -19.36 5.56 -21.84
C ARG A 105 -19.09 4.54 -20.73
N ILE A 106 -18.42 3.46 -21.11
CA ILE A 106 -17.80 2.52 -20.17
C ILE A 106 -16.27 2.74 -20.20
N VAL A 107 -15.63 2.84 -19.03
CA VAL A 107 -14.18 2.88 -18.90
C VAL A 107 -13.73 1.65 -18.12
N TYR A 108 -12.83 0.86 -18.70
CA TYR A 108 -12.33 -0.38 -18.15
C TYR A 108 -10.82 -0.37 -18.01
N LEU A 109 -10.32 -0.84 -16.86
CA LEU A 109 -8.89 -1.07 -16.66
C LEU A 109 -8.58 -2.56 -16.82
N GLY A 110 -8.00 -2.90 -17.95
CA GLY A 110 -7.55 -4.25 -18.32
C GLY A 110 -6.07 -4.47 -18.07
N GLY A 111 -5.56 -5.64 -18.47
CA GLY A 111 -4.15 -6.00 -18.44
C GLY A 111 -3.49 -5.87 -19.80
N LEU A 112 -2.28 -5.29 -19.83
CA LEU A 112 -1.45 -5.22 -21.01
C LEU A 112 -0.86 -6.60 -21.32
N GLY A 113 -0.86 -7.00 -22.57
CA GLY A 113 -0.26 -8.22 -23.09
C GLY A 113 -0.42 -8.27 -24.60
N ALA A 114 0.64 -8.67 -25.32
CA ALA A 114 0.59 -8.86 -26.76
C ALA A 114 -0.46 -9.91 -27.12
N GLY A 115 -1.18 -9.69 -28.21
CA GLY A 115 -2.28 -10.54 -28.67
C GLY A 115 -1.85 -11.89 -29.23
N ASP A 116 -0.85 -12.53 -28.64
CA ASP A 116 -0.35 -13.83 -29.00
C ASP A 116 -1.18 -14.97 -28.42
N GLU A 117 -1.25 -16.10 -29.11
CA GLU A 117 -1.96 -17.31 -28.72
C GLU A 117 -1.49 -17.93 -27.39
N THR A 118 -0.43 -17.39 -26.78
CA THR A 118 0.23 -17.91 -25.57
C THR A 118 -0.03 -17.11 -24.31
N LEU A 119 -1.07 -16.24 -24.31
CA LEU A 119 -1.40 -15.43 -23.12
C LEU A 119 -1.71 -16.31 -21.91
N SER A 120 -1.26 -15.87 -20.73
CA SER A 120 -1.66 -16.48 -19.47
C SER A 120 -3.19 -16.44 -19.32
N ARG A 121 -3.76 -17.43 -18.61
CA ARG A 121 -5.20 -17.54 -18.36
C ARG A 121 -5.76 -16.22 -17.78
N HIS A 122 -4.98 -15.56 -16.93
CA HIS A 122 -5.34 -14.26 -16.36
C HIS A 122 -5.43 -13.16 -17.42
N LEU A 123 -4.41 -12.98 -18.25
CA LEU A 123 -4.41 -11.94 -19.30
C LEU A 123 -5.50 -12.22 -20.36
N GLN A 124 -5.73 -13.48 -20.70
CA GLN A 124 -6.82 -13.87 -21.59
C GLN A 124 -8.19 -13.50 -21.01
N SER A 125 -8.43 -13.77 -19.71
CA SER A 125 -9.68 -13.37 -19.05
C SER A 125 -9.88 -11.85 -19.10
N ARG A 126 -8.81 -11.04 -18.85
CA ARG A 126 -8.88 -9.58 -18.93
C ARG A 126 -9.27 -9.07 -20.32
N GLN A 127 -8.73 -9.68 -21.38
CA GLN A 127 -9.12 -9.33 -22.76
C GLN A 127 -10.56 -9.76 -23.09
N ASN A 128 -11.00 -10.92 -22.63
CA ASN A 128 -12.37 -11.39 -22.80
C ASN A 128 -13.38 -10.45 -22.09
N VAL A 129 -13.05 -9.97 -20.88
CA VAL A 129 -13.83 -8.96 -20.16
C VAL A 129 -13.92 -7.67 -20.97
N GLY A 130 -12.80 -7.18 -21.52
CA GLY A 130 -12.79 -5.99 -22.38
C GLY A 130 -13.68 -6.14 -23.60
N ALA A 131 -13.62 -7.30 -24.28
CA ALA A 131 -14.47 -7.61 -25.42
C ALA A 131 -15.96 -7.69 -25.03
N ALA A 132 -16.29 -8.27 -23.88
CA ALA A 132 -17.65 -8.33 -23.36
C ALA A 132 -18.21 -6.93 -23.03
N LEU A 133 -17.43 -6.07 -22.41
CA LEU A 133 -17.82 -4.68 -22.13
C LEU A 133 -18.04 -3.88 -23.41
N ALA A 134 -17.31 -4.16 -24.47
CA ALA A 134 -17.42 -3.52 -25.79
C ALA A 134 -18.48 -4.17 -26.71
N SER A 135 -19.20 -5.20 -26.25
CA SER A 135 -20.17 -5.94 -27.09
C SER A 135 -21.48 -5.20 -27.35
N THR A 136 -21.73 -4.09 -26.65
CA THR A 136 -22.94 -3.27 -26.76
C THR A 136 -22.66 -1.98 -27.57
N ASN A 137 -23.68 -1.14 -27.78
CA ASN A 137 -23.55 0.14 -28.46
C ASN A 137 -22.95 1.25 -27.56
N VAL A 138 -22.64 0.97 -26.30
CA VAL A 138 -22.04 1.95 -25.38
C VAL A 138 -20.57 2.13 -25.75
N ALA A 139 -20.14 3.38 -25.91
CA ALA A 139 -18.74 3.69 -26.21
C ALA A 139 -17.82 3.16 -25.07
N THR A 140 -16.98 2.18 -25.37
CA THR A 140 -16.11 1.52 -24.38
C THR A 140 -14.66 1.93 -24.60
N VAL A 141 -14.02 2.44 -23.54
CA VAL A 141 -12.59 2.78 -23.46
C VAL A 141 -11.92 1.74 -22.57
N GLU A 142 -11.10 0.89 -23.16
CA GLU A 142 -10.29 -0.10 -22.44
C GLU A 142 -8.86 0.43 -22.29
N ILE A 143 -8.42 0.64 -21.04
CA ILE A 143 -7.04 0.98 -20.69
C ILE A 143 -6.33 -0.30 -20.28
N ARG A 144 -5.41 -0.81 -21.11
CA ARG A 144 -4.59 -1.98 -20.78
C ARG A 144 -3.30 -1.52 -20.11
N ALA A 145 -3.17 -1.79 -18.82
CA ALA A 145 -2.00 -1.39 -18.06
C ALA A 145 -0.99 -2.53 -17.91
N GLY A 146 0.30 -2.17 -17.94
CA GLY A 146 1.40 -3.03 -17.53
C GLY A 146 1.47 -3.20 -16.02
N VAL A 147 2.66 -3.51 -15.50
CA VAL A 147 2.90 -3.64 -14.05
C VAL A 147 2.71 -2.28 -13.36
N ILE A 148 1.71 -2.16 -12.49
CA ILE A 148 1.43 -0.92 -11.78
C ILE A 148 2.34 -0.81 -10.55
N ILE A 149 3.15 0.26 -10.51
CA ILE A 149 4.08 0.58 -9.43
C ILE A 149 3.42 1.54 -8.45
N GLY A 150 3.32 1.11 -7.20
CA GLY A 150 2.81 1.92 -6.10
C GLY A 150 2.58 1.09 -4.84
N SER A 151 2.73 1.70 -3.68
CA SER A 151 2.52 1.03 -2.39
C SER A 151 1.10 0.48 -2.29
N GLY A 152 0.96 -0.80 -1.99
CA GLY A 152 -0.33 -1.52 -1.95
C GLY A 152 -0.72 -2.26 -3.23
N SER A 153 -0.02 -2.04 -4.36
CA SER A 153 -0.20 -2.85 -5.56
C SER A 153 0.35 -4.27 -5.36
N ALA A 154 -0.41 -5.29 -5.71
CA ALA A 154 0.02 -6.68 -5.55
C ALA A 154 1.36 -6.99 -6.24
N SER A 155 1.54 -6.49 -7.47
CA SER A 155 2.78 -6.66 -8.23
C SER A 155 3.97 -5.96 -7.59
N PHE A 156 3.76 -4.73 -7.09
CA PHE A 156 4.80 -3.96 -6.42
C PHE A 156 5.15 -4.55 -5.05
N GLU A 157 4.17 -5.00 -4.27
CA GLU A 157 4.44 -5.64 -2.98
C GLU A 157 5.18 -6.98 -3.17
N MET A 158 4.82 -7.76 -4.18
CA MET A 158 5.57 -8.98 -4.53
C MET A 158 7.03 -8.66 -4.87
N LEU A 159 7.28 -7.64 -5.71
CA LEU A 159 8.63 -7.14 -6.02
C LEU A 159 9.37 -6.72 -4.74
N ARG A 160 8.72 -5.93 -3.89
CA ARG A 160 9.25 -5.46 -2.62
C ARG A 160 9.71 -6.61 -1.74
N TYR A 161 8.82 -7.55 -1.44
CA TYR A 161 9.14 -8.65 -0.54
C TYR A 161 10.26 -9.55 -1.08
N LEU A 162 10.26 -9.84 -2.38
CA LEU A 162 11.33 -10.60 -3.01
C LEU A 162 12.67 -9.88 -2.88
N ALA A 163 12.71 -8.60 -3.25
CA ALA A 163 13.94 -7.82 -3.20
C ALA A 163 14.44 -7.59 -1.77
N GLU A 164 13.56 -7.38 -0.78
CA GLU A 164 13.97 -7.15 0.61
C GLU A 164 14.42 -8.41 1.33
N VAL A 165 13.75 -9.54 1.10
CA VAL A 165 14.02 -10.78 1.86
C VAL A 165 15.20 -11.53 1.30
N LEU A 166 15.46 -11.46 -0.01
CA LEU A 166 16.41 -12.34 -0.68
C LEU A 166 17.59 -11.55 -1.24
N PRO A 167 18.75 -11.55 -0.57
CA PRO A 167 19.98 -10.95 -1.12
C PRO A 167 20.52 -11.76 -2.30
N VAL A 168 20.28 -13.07 -2.34
CA VAL A 168 20.59 -13.97 -3.46
C VAL A 168 19.30 -14.67 -3.85
N MET A 169 18.95 -14.58 -5.12
CA MET A 169 17.74 -15.16 -5.68
C MET A 169 18.06 -16.14 -6.79
N VAL A 170 17.59 -17.36 -6.64
CA VAL A 170 17.53 -18.32 -7.74
C VAL A 170 16.29 -17.97 -8.57
N THR A 171 16.50 -17.53 -9.80
CA THR A 171 15.43 -16.95 -10.63
C THR A 171 15.08 -17.81 -11.84
N PRO A 172 13.79 -17.94 -12.16
CA PRO A 172 13.35 -18.59 -13.39
C PRO A 172 13.60 -17.70 -14.62
N LYS A 173 13.44 -18.28 -15.81
CA LYS A 173 13.64 -17.57 -17.08
C LYS A 173 12.80 -16.30 -17.25
N TRP A 174 11.58 -16.27 -16.68
CA TRP A 174 10.68 -15.12 -16.81
C TRP A 174 11.24 -13.82 -16.20
N VAL A 175 12.26 -13.88 -15.35
CA VAL A 175 12.92 -12.68 -14.82
C VAL A 175 13.57 -11.85 -15.94
N SER A 176 13.89 -12.45 -17.07
CA SER A 176 14.40 -11.78 -18.27
C SER A 176 13.29 -11.26 -19.21
N THR A 177 12.02 -11.56 -18.93
CA THR A 177 10.89 -11.08 -19.75
C THR A 177 10.80 -9.56 -19.63
N LYS A 178 10.52 -8.91 -20.75
CA LYS A 178 10.37 -7.45 -20.82
C LYS A 178 9.00 -7.02 -20.32
N CYS A 179 9.00 -5.92 -19.60
CA CYS A 179 7.79 -5.24 -19.14
C CYS A 179 7.97 -3.73 -19.24
N GLN A 180 6.86 -3.01 -19.22
CA GLN A 180 6.83 -1.55 -19.24
C GLN A 180 6.00 -1.07 -18.04
N PRO A 181 6.62 -1.03 -16.83
CA PRO A 181 5.92 -0.69 -15.60
C PRO A 181 5.46 0.77 -15.61
N ILE A 182 4.29 1.04 -15.04
CA ILE A 182 3.69 2.36 -14.96
C ILE A 182 3.35 2.75 -13.53
N ALA A 183 3.55 4.02 -13.15
CA ALA A 183 3.19 4.52 -11.84
C ALA A 183 1.66 4.56 -11.65
N ILE A 184 1.19 4.24 -10.43
CA ILE A 184 -0.25 4.29 -10.09
C ILE A 184 -0.85 5.67 -10.34
N ALA A 185 -0.12 6.77 -10.09
CA ALA A 185 -0.62 8.11 -10.39
C ALA A 185 -0.90 8.32 -11.86
N ASN A 186 -0.02 7.83 -12.71
CA ASN A 186 -0.24 7.95 -14.16
C ASN A 186 -1.49 7.17 -14.58
N ILE A 187 -1.73 5.98 -14.01
CA ILE A 187 -2.97 5.21 -14.25
C ILE A 187 -4.20 5.99 -13.78
N VAL A 188 -4.16 6.56 -12.58
CA VAL A 188 -5.28 7.38 -12.05
C VAL A 188 -5.51 8.59 -12.95
N SER A 189 -4.46 9.31 -13.35
CA SER A 189 -4.60 10.48 -14.26
C SER A 189 -5.16 10.09 -15.61
N ILE A 190 -4.73 8.97 -16.20
CA ILE A 190 -5.26 8.45 -17.48
C ILE A 190 -6.76 8.11 -17.33
N LEU A 191 -7.13 7.42 -16.26
CA LEU A 191 -8.53 7.06 -15.99
C LEU A 191 -9.40 8.30 -15.79
N VAL A 192 -8.94 9.28 -15.00
CA VAL A 192 -9.66 10.55 -14.82
C VAL A 192 -9.85 11.26 -16.17
N ALA A 193 -8.80 11.39 -16.98
CA ALA A 193 -8.88 12.01 -18.29
C ALA A 193 -9.84 11.25 -19.23
N ALA A 194 -9.81 9.92 -19.25
CA ALA A 194 -10.71 9.09 -20.04
C ALA A 194 -12.18 9.20 -19.60
N ILE A 195 -12.42 9.44 -18.29
CA ILE A 195 -13.75 9.58 -17.70
C ILE A 195 -14.32 10.97 -17.94
N THR A 196 -13.50 12.02 -17.81
CA THR A 196 -13.96 13.42 -17.81
C THR A 196 -13.92 14.10 -19.18
N THR A 197 -13.30 13.49 -20.20
CA THR A 197 -13.25 14.09 -21.54
C THR A 197 -14.62 14.12 -22.21
N ASP A 198 -14.92 15.24 -22.86
CA ASP A 198 -16.11 15.39 -23.72
C ASP A 198 -15.90 14.79 -25.12
N ALA A 199 -14.68 14.42 -25.47
CA ALA A 199 -14.37 13.82 -26.77
C ALA A 199 -15.05 12.46 -26.95
N ALA A 200 -15.55 12.17 -28.13
CA ALA A 200 -16.06 10.85 -28.51
C ALA A 200 -14.88 9.89 -28.68
N ILE A 201 -14.54 9.17 -27.62
CA ILE A 201 -13.44 8.19 -27.59
C ILE A 201 -13.97 6.78 -27.34
N SER A 202 -13.36 5.81 -27.99
CA SER A 202 -13.61 4.38 -27.78
C SER A 202 -12.42 3.55 -28.22
N GLY A 203 -12.41 2.26 -27.83
CA GLY A 203 -11.40 1.29 -28.21
C GLY A 203 -10.33 1.07 -27.14
N VAL A 204 -9.25 0.39 -27.55
CA VAL A 204 -8.18 -0.03 -26.66
C VAL A 204 -7.04 0.97 -26.65
N TYR A 205 -6.56 1.31 -25.47
CA TYR A 205 -5.40 2.15 -25.21
C TYR A 205 -4.45 1.43 -24.27
N GLU A 206 -3.17 1.45 -24.57
CA GLU A 206 -2.15 0.73 -23.81
C GLU A 206 -1.37 1.70 -22.92
N ALA A 207 -1.23 1.37 -21.65
CA ALA A 207 -0.62 2.23 -20.64
C ALA A 207 0.67 1.60 -20.10
N GLY A 208 1.81 2.20 -20.44
CA GLY A 208 3.14 1.85 -19.95
C GLY A 208 3.90 3.08 -19.46
N GLY A 209 4.93 2.86 -18.66
CA GLY A 209 5.89 3.90 -18.27
C GLY A 209 6.86 4.23 -19.42
N PRO A 210 7.81 5.14 -19.19
CA PRO A 210 8.74 5.55 -20.25
C PRO A 210 9.81 4.49 -20.58
N GLU A 211 10.07 3.53 -19.67
CA GLU A 211 11.11 2.53 -19.86
C GLU A 211 10.55 1.13 -20.12
N VAL A 212 11.13 0.46 -21.13
CA VAL A 212 10.98 -0.98 -21.34
C VAL A 212 12.16 -1.68 -20.68
N ILE A 213 11.89 -2.49 -19.67
CA ILE A 213 12.91 -3.15 -18.84
C ILE A 213 12.58 -4.62 -18.62
N THR A 214 13.49 -5.37 -18.02
CA THR A 214 13.20 -6.72 -17.53
C THR A 214 12.75 -6.70 -16.06
N TYR A 215 12.10 -7.76 -15.60
CA TYR A 215 11.79 -7.92 -14.17
C TYR A 215 13.06 -7.92 -13.31
N ALA A 216 14.20 -8.42 -13.84
CA ALA A 216 15.50 -8.33 -13.17
C ALA A 216 15.91 -6.88 -12.93
N ASN A 217 15.85 -6.04 -13.97
CA ASN A 217 16.18 -4.62 -13.84
C ASN A 217 15.25 -3.90 -12.86
N MET A 218 13.95 -4.25 -12.86
CA MET A 218 13.01 -3.69 -11.91
C MET A 218 13.37 -4.05 -10.45
N MET A 219 13.82 -5.28 -10.18
CA MET A 219 14.32 -5.71 -8.85
C MET A 219 15.60 -4.98 -8.46
N GLU A 220 16.52 -4.75 -9.40
CA GLU A 220 17.75 -3.98 -9.16
C GLU A 220 17.42 -2.52 -8.84
N THR A 221 16.56 -1.88 -9.63
CA THR A 221 16.10 -0.50 -9.38
C THR A 221 15.41 -0.38 -8.02
N TYR A 222 14.58 -1.37 -7.66
CA TYR A 222 13.99 -1.40 -6.32
C TYR A 222 15.06 -1.44 -5.22
N ALA A 223 16.05 -2.33 -5.36
CA ALA A 223 17.11 -2.46 -4.37
C ALA A 223 17.93 -1.17 -4.21
N GLU A 224 18.19 -0.47 -5.32
CA GLU A 224 18.85 0.83 -5.31
C GLU A 224 18.03 1.89 -4.57
N CYS A 225 16.77 2.08 -4.94
CA CYS A 225 15.86 3.03 -4.29
C CYS A 225 15.68 2.75 -2.79
N ALA A 226 15.66 1.46 -2.40
CA ALA A 226 15.53 1.04 -1.00
C ALA A 226 16.85 1.09 -0.21
N GLY A 227 17.97 1.51 -0.82
CA GLY A 227 19.29 1.53 -0.18
C GLY A 227 19.80 0.14 0.22
N LEU A 228 19.39 -0.89 -0.51
CA LEU A 228 19.83 -2.27 -0.30
C LEU A 228 21.09 -2.56 -1.12
N ARG A 229 21.90 -3.54 -0.69
CA ARG A 229 23.00 -4.04 -1.51
C ARG A 229 22.45 -4.64 -2.81
N ARG A 230 23.24 -4.62 -3.88
CA ARG A 230 22.88 -5.24 -5.16
C ARG A 230 22.41 -6.68 -4.96
N ARG A 231 21.28 -7.04 -5.58
CA ARG A 231 20.75 -8.40 -5.53
C ARG A 231 21.52 -9.29 -6.49
N ILE A 232 21.85 -10.51 -6.06
CA ILE A 232 22.49 -11.52 -6.90
C ILE A 232 21.38 -12.40 -7.47
N LEU A 233 21.16 -12.28 -8.79
CA LEU A 233 20.17 -13.09 -9.50
C LEU A 233 20.90 -14.25 -10.19
N ILE A 234 20.54 -15.47 -9.85
CA ILE A 234 21.12 -16.69 -10.44
C ILE A 234 20.04 -17.33 -11.31
N PRO A 235 20.09 -17.15 -12.64
CA PRO A 235 19.10 -17.75 -13.53
C PRO A 235 19.26 -19.25 -13.60
N VAL A 236 18.16 -19.99 -13.39
CA VAL A 236 18.14 -21.46 -13.56
C VAL A 236 17.06 -21.86 -14.55
N PRO A 237 17.39 -22.73 -15.52
CA PRO A 237 16.47 -23.09 -16.60
C PRO A 237 15.33 -24.04 -16.14
N PHE A 238 15.44 -24.67 -14.97
CA PHE A 238 14.53 -25.72 -14.51
C PHE A 238 13.38 -25.23 -13.61
N LEU A 239 13.39 -23.97 -13.19
CA LEU A 239 12.30 -23.44 -12.38
C LEU A 239 11.08 -23.12 -13.23
N THR A 240 10.08 -23.99 -13.13
CA THR A 240 8.78 -23.76 -13.75
C THR A 240 8.00 -22.66 -13.01
N PRO A 241 7.06 -21.96 -13.67
CA PRO A 241 6.17 -20.99 -13.00
C PRO A 241 5.44 -21.58 -11.79
N ARG A 242 5.06 -22.87 -11.89
CA ARG A 242 4.38 -23.58 -10.80
C ARG A 242 5.25 -23.75 -9.56
N LEU A 243 6.53 -24.09 -9.74
CA LEU A 243 7.47 -24.22 -8.63
C LEU A 243 7.79 -22.86 -8.01
N SER A 244 7.93 -21.83 -8.85
CA SER A 244 8.16 -20.44 -8.45
C SER A 244 7.02 -19.88 -7.60
N SER A 245 5.75 -20.17 -7.94
CA SER A 245 4.59 -19.65 -7.22
C SER A 245 4.49 -20.17 -5.78
N HIS A 246 4.87 -21.43 -5.53
CA HIS A 246 4.89 -21.98 -4.17
C HIS A 246 5.98 -21.33 -3.33
N TRP A 247 7.16 -21.11 -3.90
CA TRP A 247 8.26 -20.46 -3.23
C TRP A 247 7.98 -18.98 -2.94
N ILE A 248 7.36 -18.26 -3.87
CA ILE A 248 6.93 -16.86 -3.67
C ILE A 248 5.93 -16.78 -2.53
N GLY A 249 4.95 -17.69 -2.47
CA GLY A 249 3.99 -17.75 -1.37
C GLY A 249 4.62 -18.02 0.01
N LEU A 250 5.81 -18.66 0.05
CA LEU A 250 6.56 -18.87 1.29
C LEU A 250 7.33 -17.61 1.74
N VAL A 251 7.78 -16.79 0.76
CA VAL A 251 8.67 -15.65 1.01
C VAL A 251 7.89 -14.34 1.10
N THR A 252 6.71 -14.26 0.50
CA THR A 252 5.88 -13.06 0.47
C THR A 252 4.55 -13.27 1.21
N PRO A 253 3.94 -12.26 1.81
CA PRO A 253 2.62 -12.34 2.44
C PRO A 253 1.47 -12.27 1.42
N VAL A 254 1.78 -12.16 0.13
CA VAL A 254 0.78 -12.14 -0.94
C VAL A 254 0.08 -13.51 -1.00
N PRO A 255 -1.25 -13.57 -1.00
CA PRO A 255 -1.98 -14.84 -1.05
C PRO A 255 -1.53 -15.72 -2.21
N VAL A 256 -1.27 -17.01 -1.94
CA VAL A 256 -0.71 -17.95 -2.94
C VAL A 256 -1.51 -18.01 -4.25
N PRO A 257 -2.88 -18.00 -4.24
CA PRO A 257 -3.64 -18.01 -5.48
C PRO A 257 -3.37 -16.77 -6.35
N LEU A 258 -3.29 -15.58 -5.73
CA LEU A 258 -2.98 -14.33 -6.42
C LEU A 258 -1.54 -14.32 -6.93
N ALA A 259 -0.57 -14.70 -6.09
CA ALA A 259 0.84 -14.81 -6.48
C ALA A 259 1.02 -15.76 -7.67
N LYS A 260 0.30 -16.88 -7.70
CA LYS A 260 0.34 -17.87 -8.80
C LYS A 260 -0.11 -17.27 -10.13
N GLU A 261 -1.24 -16.56 -10.16
CA GLU A 261 -1.76 -15.95 -11.38
C GLU A 261 -0.85 -14.81 -11.87
N LEU A 262 -0.32 -14.00 -10.94
CA LEU A 262 0.66 -12.96 -11.27
C LEU A 262 1.92 -13.57 -11.88
N VAL A 263 2.51 -14.61 -11.26
CA VAL A 263 3.72 -15.29 -11.77
C VAL A 263 3.48 -15.91 -13.14
N ASN A 264 2.31 -16.52 -13.35
CA ASN A 264 1.95 -17.07 -14.65
C ASN A 264 1.89 -15.98 -15.75
N SER A 265 1.56 -14.75 -15.38
CA SER A 265 1.51 -13.62 -16.31
C SER A 265 2.90 -13.04 -16.63
N LEU A 266 3.92 -13.27 -15.76
CA LEU A 266 5.27 -12.74 -15.95
C LEU A 266 6.04 -13.40 -17.13
N VAL A 267 5.56 -14.51 -17.67
CA VAL A 267 6.15 -15.16 -18.86
C VAL A 267 5.83 -14.40 -20.15
N ASN A 268 4.77 -13.60 -20.15
CA ASN A 268 4.36 -12.81 -21.30
C ASN A 268 5.05 -11.44 -21.28
N GLU A 269 5.49 -10.97 -22.45
CA GLU A 269 5.95 -9.58 -22.58
C GLU A 269 4.78 -8.62 -22.40
N VAL A 270 4.99 -7.57 -21.58
CA VAL A 270 3.96 -6.59 -21.21
C VAL A 270 4.48 -5.21 -21.58
N ILE A 271 4.50 -4.92 -22.87
CA ILE A 271 5.01 -3.69 -23.48
C ILE A 271 3.95 -3.04 -24.35
N VAL A 272 3.96 -1.71 -24.44
CA VAL A 272 3.06 -0.93 -25.29
C VAL A 272 3.44 -1.15 -26.76
N THR A 273 2.49 -1.63 -27.55
CA THR A 273 2.65 -1.87 -29.00
C THR A 273 1.53 -1.22 -29.83
N GLY A 274 0.44 -0.83 -29.18
CA GLY A 274 -0.74 -0.22 -29.77
C GLY A 274 -0.85 1.27 -29.50
N ARG A 275 -2.09 1.77 -29.32
CA ARG A 275 -2.35 3.17 -28.98
C ARG A 275 -1.84 3.50 -27.59
N ASP A 276 -0.85 4.35 -27.49
CA ASP A 276 -0.35 4.80 -26.18
C ASP A 276 -1.36 5.69 -25.45
N ALA A 277 -1.78 5.22 -24.26
CA ALA A 277 -2.74 5.92 -23.42
C ALA A 277 -2.17 7.24 -22.88
N SER A 278 -0.88 7.29 -22.58
CA SER A 278 -0.24 8.50 -22.04
C SER A 278 -0.30 9.66 -23.03
N SER A 279 0.04 9.38 -24.28
CA SER A 279 -0.08 10.36 -25.38
C SER A 279 -1.54 10.74 -25.67
N ALA A 280 -2.44 9.74 -25.68
CA ALA A 280 -3.85 9.98 -26.01
C ALA A 280 -4.56 10.84 -24.97
N PHE A 281 -4.20 10.74 -23.71
CA PHE A 281 -4.82 11.44 -22.58
C PHE A 281 -3.96 12.57 -21.99
N GLY A 282 -2.84 12.93 -22.64
CA GLY A 282 -2.00 14.06 -22.24
C GLY A 282 -1.28 13.85 -20.89
N VAL A 283 -0.98 12.61 -20.52
CA VAL A 283 -0.31 12.27 -19.26
C VAL A 283 1.17 12.02 -19.51
N THR A 284 2.05 12.68 -18.77
CA THR A 284 3.49 12.41 -18.85
C THR A 284 3.84 11.24 -17.93
N PRO A 285 4.34 10.09 -18.46
CA PRO A 285 4.66 8.94 -17.63
C PRO A 285 5.84 9.22 -16.68
N THR A 286 5.71 8.78 -15.43
CA THR A 286 6.75 8.92 -14.41
C THR A 286 7.84 7.86 -14.63
N PRO A 287 9.14 8.24 -14.61
CA PRO A 287 10.25 7.28 -14.67
C PRO A 287 10.21 6.25 -13.54
N LEU A 288 10.62 5.02 -13.83
CA LEU A 288 10.54 3.89 -12.89
C LEU A 288 11.21 4.18 -11.55
N HIS A 289 12.44 4.70 -11.58
CA HIS A 289 13.18 5.05 -10.36
C HIS A 289 12.38 6.02 -9.48
N THR A 290 11.78 7.05 -10.09
CA THR A 290 10.94 8.02 -9.37
C THR A 290 9.66 7.37 -8.83
N ALA A 291 9.02 6.50 -9.63
CA ALA A 291 7.81 5.78 -9.20
C ALA A 291 8.08 4.87 -7.99
N ILE A 292 9.18 4.12 -8.02
CA ILE A 292 9.61 3.27 -6.90
C ILE A 292 10.00 4.11 -5.68
N SER A 293 10.80 5.17 -5.86
CA SER A 293 11.20 6.05 -4.76
C SER A 293 9.98 6.67 -4.08
N ARG A 294 9.01 7.18 -4.84
CA ARG A 294 7.75 7.70 -4.30
C ARG A 294 6.96 6.62 -3.56
N ALA A 295 6.87 5.40 -4.10
CA ALA A 295 6.19 4.30 -3.43
C ALA A 295 6.87 3.88 -2.12
N LEU A 296 8.19 4.01 -2.01
CA LEU A 296 8.97 3.77 -0.79
C LEU A 296 8.85 4.92 0.21
N ASP A 297 8.96 6.19 -0.23
CA ASP A 297 8.87 7.38 0.63
C ASP A 297 7.55 7.46 1.37
N VAL A 298 6.46 7.12 0.70
CA VAL A 298 5.13 7.05 1.30
C VAL A 298 5.08 6.04 2.44
N THR A 299 5.87 4.96 2.33
CA THR A 299 6.00 3.97 3.39
C THR A 299 6.89 4.46 4.55
N GLN A 300 7.82 5.37 4.30
CA GLN A 300 8.79 5.86 5.30
C GLN A 300 8.29 7.07 6.11
N ARG A 301 7.42 7.88 5.53
CA ARG A 301 6.84 9.05 6.19
C ARG A 301 5.49 8.67 6.80
N GLY A 302 5.49 8.07 7.99
CA GLY A 302 4.31 8.05 8.83
C GLY A 302 3.82 9.50 8.98
N ALA A 303 2.66 9.79 8.41
CA ALA A 303 1.85 10.99 8.50
C ALA A 303 2.46 12.21 9.23
N ILE A 304 3.06 13.13 8.48
CA ILE A 304 3.12 14.54 8.86
C ILE A 304 2.34 15.29 7.76
N PRO A 305 1.24 15.98 8.11
CA PRO A 305 0.54 16.79 7.14
C PRO A 305 1.37 18.08 6.95
N THR A 306 2.07 18.20 5.83
CA THR A 306 2.68 19.48 5.46
C THR A 306 2.74 19.65 3.96
N THR A 307 2.14 20.77 3.55
CA THR A 307 2.37 21.65 2.40
C THR A 307 1.83 21.24 1.03
N PHE A 308 1.37 22.28 0.34
CA PHE A 308 0.72 22.41 -0.96
C PHE A 308 1.29 21.60 -2.15
N PHE A 309 2.45 20.99 -2.00
CA PHE A 309 3.07 20.08 -2.97
C PHE A 309 2.66 18.60 -2.80
N ASP A 310 1.86 18.27 -1.78
CA ASP A 310 1.49 16.89 -1.44
C ASP A 310 0.18 16.40 -2.10
N ALA A 311 -0.51 17.22 -2.87
CA ALA A 311 -1.75 16.82 -3.56
C ALA A 311 -1.54 15.60 -4.47
N ASP A 312 -0.41 15.54 -5.18
CA ASP A 312 -0.04 14.38 -6.01
C ASP A 312 0.34 13.13 -5.20
N LEU A 313 0.66 13.26 -3.91
CA LEU A 313 1.10 12.15 -3.07
C LEU A 313 -0.05 11.38 -2.43
N VAL A 314 -1.24 11.96 -2.31
CA VAL A 314 -2.42 11.30 -1.71
C VAL A 314 -2.78 10.03 -2.46
N HIS A 315 -2.63 10.01 -3.78
CA HIS A 315 -2.95 8.87 -4.63
C HIS A 315 -1.93 7.72 -4.54
N PHE A 316 -0.79 7.94 -3.91
CA PHE A 316 0.29 6.95 -3.77
C PHE A 316 0.33 6.25 -2.42
N ARG A 317 -0.34 6.78 -1.40
CA ARG A 317 -0.30 6.23 -0.05
C ARG A 317 -1.04 4.90 0.02
N ALA A 318 -0.49 3.96 0.82
CA ALA A 318 -1.28 2.85 1.30
C ALA A 318 -2.48 3.42 2.07
N THR A 319 -3.67 2.98 1.71
CA THR A 319 -4.92 3.43 2.32
C THR A 319 -5.45 2.34 3.25
N GLU A 320 -6.38 2.67 4.13
CA GLU A 320 -7.07 1.67 4.97
C GLU A 320 -7.90 0.68 4.14
N LEU A 321 -8.12 0.99 2.86
CA LEU A 321 -8.78 0.11 1.89
C LEU A 321 -7.81 -0.91 1.27
N ASP A 322 -6.50 -0.70 1.39
CA ASP A 322 -5.51 -1.62 0.85
C ASP A 322 -5.45 -2.91 1.70
N PRO A 323 -5.09 -4.05 1.11
CA PRO A 323 -4.94 -5.29 1.85
C PRO A 323 -3.90 -5.18 2.98
N ALA A 324 -4.07 -5.96 4.05
CA ALA A 324 -3.19 -5.95 5.23
C ALA A 324 -1.69 -6.27 4.93
N TRP A 325 -1.41 -6.85 3.76
CA TRP A 325 -0.04 -7.12 3.29
C TRP A 325 0.57 -5.95 2.50
N ALA A 326 -0.20 -4.88 2.26
CA ALA A 326 0.26 -3.69 1.55
C ALA A 326 1.14 -2.80 2.43
N GLY A 327 2.03 -2.03 1.81
CA GLY A 327 2.84 -1.02 2.50
C GLY A 327 4.10 -1.54 3.20
N GLY A 328 4.46 -2.82 3.03
CA GLY A 328 5.63 -3.43 3.62
C GLY A 328 5.37 -4.04 5.01
N THR A 329 6.35 -4.75 5.56
CA THR A 329 6.24 -5.39 6.87
C THR A 329 6.50 -4.38 7.98
N VAL A 330 5.57 -4.26 8.93
CA VAL A 330 5.77 -3.58 10.21
C VAL A 330 5.53 -4.60 11.31
N PHE A 331 6.56 -4.84 12.13
CA PHE A 331 6.41 -5.63 13.34
C PHE A 331 5.95 -4.73 14.47
N SER A 332 4.94 -5.13 15.21
CA SER A 332 4.37 -4.36 16.32
C SER A 332 4.27 -5.19 17.59
N ASP A 333 4.64 -4.59 18.71
CA ASP A 333 4.39 -5.11 20.06
C ASP A 333 3.59 -4.09 20.84
N GLN A 334 2.32 -4.39 21.11
CA GLN A 334 1.42 -3.50 21.83
C GLN A 334 1.14 -4.05 23.23
N ARG A 335 1.30 -3.19 24.27
CA ARG A 335 1.00 -3.48 25.66
C ARG A 335 -0.01 -2.46 26.17
N ARG A 336 -0.96 -2.93 26.98
CA ARG A 336 -2.02 -2.10 27.55
C ARG A 336 -2.07 -2.27 29.07
N LEU A 337 -2.29 -1.18 29.79
CA LEU A 337 -2.48 -1.17 31.21
C LEU A 337 -3.51 -0.09 31.59
N THR A 338 -4.43 -0.41 32.48
CA THR A 338 -5.37 0.56 33.05
C THR A 338 -4.85 1.03 34.40
N SER A 339 -4.92 2.35 34.64
CA SER A 339 -4.55 3.00 35.91
C SER A 339 -5.72 3.85 36.38
N ALA A 340 -5.88 3.98 37.70
CA ALA A 340 -6.84 4.92 38.31
C ALA A 340 -6.39 6.38 38.25
N LEU A 341 -5.14 6.64 37.85
CA LEU A 341 -4.60 8.01 37.78
C LEU A 341 -5.12 8.74 36.51
N PRO A 342 -5.28 10.06 36.58
CA PRO A 342 -5.63 10.87 35.43
C PRO A 342 -4.46 10.90 34.40
N PRO A 343 -4.75 11.20 33.12
CA PRO A 343 -3.71 11.22 32.06
C PRO A 343 -2.56 12.17 32.35
N ASP A 344 -2.83 13.34 32.97
CA ASP A 344 -1.84 14.38 33.27
C ASP A 344 -0.75 13.89 34.22
N GLU A 345 -1.11 13.16 35.27
CA GLU A 345 -0.15 12.60 36.23
C GLU A 345 0.73 11.53 35.60
N ILE A 346 0.15 10.66 34.77
CA ILE A 346 0.88 9.63 34.07
C ILE A 346 1.80 10.25 33.02
N PHE A 347 1.32 11.25 32.30
CA PHE A 347 2.11 11.97 31.32
C PHE A 347 3.26 12.76 31.92
N ALA A 348 3.05 13.38 33.08
CA ALA A 348 4.11 14.08 33.81
C ALA A 348 5.27 13.12 34.13
N GLU A 349 4.96 11.91 34.59
CA GLU A 349 5.97 10.86 34.83
C GLU A 349 6.59 10.35 33.54
N LEU A 350 5.79 10.06 32.52
CA LEU A 350 6.26 9.63 31.20
C LEU A 350 7.20 10.67 30.58
N ALA A 351 6.90 11.93 30.74
CA ALA A 351 7.74 13.04 30.30
C ALA A 351 9.12 13.09 31.01
N THR A 352 9.35 12.30 32.03
CA THR A 352 10.66 12.20 32.72
C THR A 352 11.53 11.03 32.20
N ILE A 353 11.07 10.23 31.25
CA ILE A 353 11.78 9.08 30.71
C ILE A 353 13.13 9.46 30.07
N GLY A 354 14.13 8.59 30.18
CA GLY A 354 15.46 8.78 29.61
C GLY A 354 16.41 9.61 30.50
N GLY A 355 17.61 9.88 30.01
CA GLY A 355 18.67 10.56 30.72
C GLY A 355 19.06 9.85 32.02
N GLU A 356 19.20 10.61 33.14
CA GLU A 356 19.58 10.04 34.44
C GLU A 356 18.52 9.12 35.05
N LYS A 357 17.23 9.34 34.73
CA LYS A 357 16.14 8.49 35.25
C LYS A 357 16.06 7.13 34.57
N GLY A 358 16.61 7.02 33.37
CA GLY A 358 16.67 5.77 32.59
C GLY A 358 15.33 5.37 31.98
N TRP A 359 15.23 4.09 31.58
CA TRP A 359 14.12 3.54 30.77
C TRP A 359 13.18 2.64 31.56
N TYR A 360 13.18 2.72 32.88
CA TYR A 360 12.35 1.96 33.83
C TYR A 360 12.54 0.43 33.80
N ALA A 361 13.05 -0.16 32.74
CA ALA A 361 13.29 -1.61 32.63
C ALA A 361 14.47 -1.90 31.69
N GLY A 362 15.23 -2.96 32.00
CA GLY A 362 16.27 -3.45 31.11
C GLY A 362 17.48 -2.53 30.92
N GLU A 363 17.86 -1.71 31.89
CA GLU A 363 18.94 -0.73 31.74
C GLU A 363 20.26 -1.33 31.23
N LEU A 364 20.62 -2.52 31.69
CA LEU A 364 21.82 -3.20 31.22
C LEU A 364 21.72 -3.51 29.72
N LEU A 365 20.54 -3.96 29.26
CA LEU A 365 20.31 -4.27 27.85
C LEU A 365 20.35 -2.99 26.99
N TRP A 366 19.80 -1.88 27.49
CA TRP A 366 19.89 -0.60 26.79
C TRP A 366 21.34 -0.10 26.72
N LYS A 367 22.13 -0.24 27.78
CA LYS A 367 23.56 0.10 27.81
C LYS A 367 24.36 -0.74 26.82
N VAL A 368 24.16 -2.07 26.81
CA VAL A 368 24.81 -2.98 25.87
C VAL A 368 24.44 -2.61 24.43
N ARG A 369 23.16 -2.36 24.17
CA ARG A 369 22.68 -1.94 22.87
C ARG A 369 23.28 -0.61 22.43
N GLY A 370 23.33 0.38 23.32
CA GLY A 370 23.95 1.69 23.05
C GLY A 370 25.44 1.56 22.78
N PHE A 371 26.14 0.68 23.49
CA PHE A 371 27.56 0.39 23.23
C PHE A 371 27.78 -0.25 21.85
N LEU A 372 26.97 -1.26 21.50
CA LEU A 372 27.03 -1.86 20.16
C LEU A 372 26.71 -0.86 19.05
N ASP A 373 25.77 0.04 19.28
CA ASP A 373 25.44 1.11 18.35
C ASP A 373 26.63 2.05 18.13
N GLN A 374 27.34 2.41 19.19
CA GLN A 374 28.56 3.24 19.08
C GLN A 374 29.67 2.54 18.30
N LEU A 375 29.87 1.23 18.46
CA LEU A 375 30.86 0.46 17.71
C LEU A 375 30.64 0.54 16.19
N ILE A 376 29.38 0.65 15.78
CA ILE A 376 29.01 0.79 14.35
C ILE A 376 28.81 2.24 13.91
N GLY A 377 29.19 3.21 14.79
CA GLY A 377 29.15 4.65 14.51
C GLY A 377 27.78 5.30 14.68
N GLY A 378 26.89 4.70 15.47
CA GLY A 378 25.62 5.30 15.90
C GLY A 378 25.80 6.27 17.10
N PRO A 379 24.74 6.99 17.51
CA PRO A 379 24.78 7.99 18.58
C PRO A 379 25.02 7.40 19.98
N GLY A 380 24.67 6.16 20.23
CA GLY A 380 24.72 5.53 21.55
C GLY A 380 23.83 6.23 22.59
N MET A 381 23.93 5.84 23.85
CA MET A 381 23.09 6.37 24.95
C MET A 381 23.60 7.68 25.58
N ARG A 382 24.39 8.50 24.89
CA ARG A 382 25.08 9.67 25.48
C ARG A 382 24.44 11.03 25.21
N ARG A 383 23.27 11.09 24.55
CA ARG A 383 22.70 12.37 24.12
C ARG A 383 22.03 13.18 25.22
N GLY A 384 21.89 12.68 26.38
CA GLY A 384 21.25 13.42 27.47
C GLY A 384 19.77 13.74 27.19
N ARG A 385 19.20 14.57 28.04
CA ARG A 385 17.80 14.95 28.01
C ARG A 385 17.68 16.44 28.29
N LYS A 386 16.79 17.16 27.60
CA LYS A 386 16.36 18.49 27.94
C LYS A 386 15.27 18.47 29.07
N ALA A 387 15.13 19.55 29.80
CA ALA A 387 14.14 19.66 30.88
C ALA A 387 12.71 19.47 30.35
N GLU A 388 12.41 20.04 29.20
CA GLU A 388 11.13 19.89 28.51
C GLU A 388 11.29 19.08 27.25
N LEU A 389 10.24 18.26 26.94
CA LEU A 389 10.17 17.50 25.71
C LEU A 389 9.52 18.33 24.61
N ASN A 390 10.24 18.58 23.52
CA ASN A 390 9.73 19.21 22.32
C ASN A 390 9.98 18.33 21.10
N VAL A 391 9.11 18.43 20.12
CA VAL A 391 9.29 17.73 18.84
C VAL A 391 10.63 18.12 18.22
N GLY A 392 11.38 17.13 17.75
CA GLY A 392 12.72 17.30 17.20
C GLY A 392 13.85 17.23 18.23
N ASP A 393 13.58 17.19 19.55
CA ASP A 393 14.62 17.02 20.56
C ASP A 393 15.15 15.57 20.61
N ALA A 394 16.44 15.44 20.92
CA ALA A 394 17.08 14.15 21.17
C ALA A 394 16.84 13.71 22.62
N LEU A 395 16.48 12.45 22.81
CA LEU A 395 16.29 11.77 24.07
C LEU A 395 17.10 10.47 24.06
N ASP A 396 18.28 10.46 24.65
CA ASP A 396 19.28 9.38 24.51
C ASP A 396 19.57 9.05 23.04
N PHE A 397 19.13 7.88 22.56
CA PHE A 397 19.26 7.47 21.15
C PHE A 397 17.95 7.60 20.37
N TRP A 398 16.95 8.28 20.94
CA TRP A 398 15.66 8.54 20.32
C TRP A 398 15.56 10.01 19.88
N ARG A 399 14.72 10.25 18.88
CA ARG A 399 14.23 11.57 18.50
C ARG A 399 12.75 11.65 18.83
N ILE A 400 12.34 12.73 19.48
CA ILE A 400 10.92 12.99 19.74
C ILE A 400 10.26 13.39 18.44
N GLU A 401 9.31 12.57 18.00
CA GLU A 401 8.57 12.77 16.74
C GLU A 401 7.21 13.44 16.97
N ALA A 402 6.55 13.12 18.09
CA ALA A 402 5.32 13.79 18.49
C ALA A 402 5.21 13.88 20.00
N VAL A 403 4.69 15.02 20.49
CA VAL A 403 4.29 15.26 21.88
C VAL A 403 2.96 15.98 21.89
N GLU A 404 1.91 15.29 22.31
CA GLU A 404 0.57 15.85 22.49
C GLU A 404 0.17 15.64 23.95
N ARG A 405 0.27 16.69 24.76
CA ARG A 405 -0.04 16.62 26.21
C ARG A 405 -1.55 16.68 26.45
N PRO A 406 -2.10 15.83 27.30
CA PRO A 406 -1.46 14.76 28.08
C PRO A 406 -1.60 13.37 27.42
N THR A 407 -1.79 13.28 26.12
CA THR A 407 -2.31 12.08 25.45
C THR A 407 -1.26 11.24 24.74
N THR A 408 -0.23 11.86 24.12
CA THR A 408 0.66 11.13 23.22
C THR A 408 2.12 11.54 23.38
N LEU A 409 3.00 10.52 23.46
CA LEU A 409 4.44 10.67 23.28
C LEU A 409 4.91 9.63 22.26
N ARG A 410 5.52 10.07 21.16
CA ARG A 410 6.08 9.22 20.11
C ARG A 410 7.56 9.50 19.90
N LEU A 411 8.35 8.44 19.96
CA LEU A 411 9.80 8.47 19.81
C LEU A 411 10.21 7.66 18.57
N ARG A 412 11.15 8.18 17.79
CA ARG A 412 11.81 7.47 16.68
C ARG A 412 13.24 7.15 17.05
N ALA A 413 13.69 5.92 16.82
CA ALA A 413 15.06 5.51 17.06
C ALA A 413 16.02 6.14 16.04
N GLU A 414 17.13 6.70 16.53
CA GLU A 414 18.25 7.20 15.70
C GLU A 414 19.46 6.28 15.70
N MET A 415 19.37 5.16 16.40
CA MET A 415 20.38 4.10 16.33
C MET A 415 20.55 3.58 14.92
N ARG A 416 21.75 3.11 14.59
CA ARG A 416 21.99 2.38 13.35
C ARG A 416 21.38 0.99 13.39
N LEU A 417 20.10 0.95 13.03
CA LEU A 417 19.33 -0.27 12.94
C LEU A 417 19.24 -0.73 11.47
N PRO A 418 19.11 -2.04 11.23
CA PRO A 418 18.73 -2.53 9.89
C PRO A 418 17.22 -2.33 9.64
N GLY A 419 16.71 -1.14 9.87
CA GLY A 419 15.33 -0.72 9.78
C GLY A 419 15.04 0.54 10.60
N ASP A 420 13.77 0.91 10.65
CA ASP A 420 13.28 2.05 11.45
C ASP A 420 12.46 1.54 12.62
N ALA A 421 12.58 2.17 13.80
CA ALA A 421 11.87 1.77 15.00
C ALA A 421 11.22 2.96 15.69
N TRP A 422 10.04 2.73 16.24
CA TRP A 422 9.29 3.73 17.02
C TRP A 422 8.82 3.12 18.34
N LEU A 423 8.66 3.99 19.32
CA LEU A 423 8.06 3.68 20.60
C LEU A 423 7.04 4.77 20.94
N THR A 424 5.78 4.37 21.07
CA THR A 424 4.66 5.30 21.26
C THR A 424 3.92 4.95 22.54
N TRP A 425 3.57 5.97 23.32
CA TRP A 425 2.60 5.85 24.40
C TRP A 425 1.39 6.72 24.08
N GLN A 426 0.22 6.12 24.25
CA GLN A 426 -1.07 6.79 24.12
C GLN A 426 -1.83 6.65 25.42
N LEU A 427 -2.32 7.75 25.95
CA LEU A 427 -3.10 7.85 27.17
C LEU A 427 -4.54 8.20 26.81
N THR A 428 -5.45 7.27 26.99
CA THR A 428 -6.87 7.45 26.68
C THR A 428 -7.66 7.55 27.98
N PRO A 429 -8.29 8.70 28.27
CA PRO A 429 -9.17 8.84 29.44
C PRO A 429 -10.30 7.79 29.38
N ARG A 430 -10.63 7.23 30.54
CA ARG A 430 -11.78 6.33 30.73
C ARG A 430 -12.48 6.62 32.06
N ASP A 431 -13.70 6.13 32.19
CA ASP A 431 -14.42 6.23 33.46
C ASP A 431 -13.60 5.54 34.58
N GLY A 432 -13.18 6.33 35.56
CA GLY A 432 -12.37 5.87 36.68
C GLY A 432 -10.86 5.80 36.44
N GLY A 433 -10.31 6.46 35.38
CA GLY A 433 -8.86 6.53 35.18
C GLY A 433 -8.38 6.65 33.74
N THR A 434 -7.26 6.01 33.43
CA THR A 434 -6.59 6.10 32.13
C THR A 434 -6.22 4.73 31.60
N LEU A 435 -6.54 4.47 30.33
CA LEU A 435 -5.98 3.36 29.57
C LEU A 435 -4.66 3.83 28.93
N ILE A 436 -3.57 3.16 29.27
CA ILE A 436 -2.25 3.42 28.70
C ILE A 436 -1.96 2.33 27.68
N THR A 437 -1.69 2.76 26.46
CA THR A 437 -1.26 1.87 25.36
C THR A 437 0.19 2.20 24.99
N GLN A 438 1.08 1.25 25.18
CA GLN A 438 2.48 1.34 24.75
C GLN A 438 2.66 0.47 23.51
N THR A 439 3.13 1.06 22.41
CA THR A 439 3.34 0.38 21.14
C THR A 439 4.78 0.55 20.68
N ALA A 440 5.49 -0.55 20.51
CA ALA A 440 6.77 -0.58 19.82
C ALA A 440 6.57 -1.07 18.39
N GLU A 441 6.99 -0.27 17.43
CA GLU A 441 6.90 -0.58 16.00
C GLU A 441 8.30 -0.71 15.42
N TYR A 442 8.48 -1.67 14.55
CA TYR A 442 9.73 -1.87 13.82
C TYR A 442 9.47 -2.20 12.36
N ARG A 443 10.03 -1.40 11.47
CA ARG A 443 10.01 -1.62 10.03
C ARG A 443 11.36 -2.17 9.60
N PRO A 444 11.48 -3.47 9.30
CA PRO A 444 12.73 -4.07 8.91
C PRO A 444 13.19 -3.61 7.54
N ARG A 445 14.49 -3.45 7.34
CA ARG A 445 15.11 -3.21 6.05
C ARG A 445 15.88 -4.45 5.62
N GLY A 446 15.33 -5.17 4.65
CA GLY A 446 15.88 -6.40 4.13
C GLY A 446 15.88 -7.58 5.13
N LEU A 447 16.59 -8.65 4.79
CA LEU A 447 16.69 -9.86 5.62
C LEU A 447 17.34 -9.59 6.99
N LEU A 448 18.37 -8.76 7.03
CA LEU A 448 19.06 -8.43 8.29
C LEU A 448 18.12 -7.76 9.28
N GLY A 449 17.20 -6.90 8.82
CA GLY A 449 16.20 -6.30 9.67
C GLY A 449 15.23 -7.32 10.27
N ARG A 450 14.82 -8.30 9.49
CA ARG A 450 13.96 -9.40 9.98
C ARG A 450 14.65 -10.29 10.99
N LEU A 451 15.90 -10.67 10.74
CA LEU A 451 16.72 -11.43 11.70
C LEU A 451 16.94 -10.64 12.99
N TYR A 452 17.24 -9.34 12.88
CA TYR A 452 17.37 -8.48 14.03
C TYR A 452 16.10 -8.50 14.90
N TRP A 453 14.91 -8.35 14.30
CA TRP A 453 13.65 -8.42 15.05
C TRP A 453 13.45 -9.77 15.72
N ALA A 454 13.73 -10.88 15.05
CA ALA A 454 13.61 -12.21 15.62
C ALA A 454 14.48 -12.41 16.87
N VAL A 455 15.69 -11.80 16.89
CA VAL A 455 16.59 -11.81 18.04
C VAL A 455 16.10 -10.90 19.17
N VAL A 456 15.51 -9.74 18.84
CA VAL A 456 15.10 -8.74 19.84
C VAL A 456 13.70 -9.05 20.42
N TRP A 457 12.85 -9.73 19.68
CA TRP A 457 11.46 -10.03 20.07
C TRP A 457 11.30 -10.68 21.47
N PRO A 458 12.09 -11.69 21.87
CA PRO A 458 11.97 -12.26 23.22
C PRO A 458 12.18 -11.24 24.34
N PHE A 459 13.08 -10.26 24.14
CA PHE A 459 13.37 -9.22 25.13
C PHE A 459 12.22 -8.22 25.27
N HIS A 460 11.46 -7.96 24.20
CA HIS A 460 10.26 -7.14 24.22
C HIS A 460 9.22 -7.70 25.20
N GLY A 461 9.03 -9.03 25.18
CA GLY A 461 8.09 -9.69 26.08
C GLY A 461 8.38 -9.48 27.57
N PHE A 462 9.63 -9.22 27.94
CA PHE A 462 10.04 -8.96 29.30
C PHE A 462 10.16 -7.46 29.62
N ILE A 463 10.82 -6.67 28.77
CA ILE A 463 11.15 -5.27 29.03
C ILE A 463 9.88 -4.40 29.05
N PHE A 464 9.02 -4.51 28.05
CA PHE A 464 7.92 -3.56 27.88
C PHE A 464 6.79 -3.71 28.91
N PRO A 465 6.37 -4.89 29.33
CA PRO A 465 5.41 -5.00 30.44
C PRO A 465 5.94 -4.44 31.75
N VAL A 466 7.23 -4.66 32.02
CA VAL A 466 7.88 -4.13 33.25
C VAL A 466 8.01 -2.61 33.17
N MET A 467 8.41 -2.08 32.03
CA MET A 467 8.51 -0.64 31.76
C MET A 467 7.18 0.04 32.02
N LEU A 468 6.10 -0.43 31.39
CA LEU A 468 4.77 0.14 31.52
C LEU A 468 4.26 0.14 32.97
N LYS A 469 4.42 -0.99 33.69
CA LYS A 469 4.05 -1.08 35.11
C LYS A 469 4.85 -0.14 36.00
N ARG A 470 6.15 0.04 35.73
CA ARG A 470 7.00 0.91 36.54
C ARG A 470 6.73 2.38 36.29
N ILE A 471 6.39 2.80 35.04
CA ILE A 471 5.94 4.17 34.73
C ILE A 471 4.70 4.49 35.56
N VAL A 472 3.67 3.64 35.52
CA VAL A 472 2.43 3.89 36.30
C VAL A 472 2.69 3.92 37.81
N ARG A 473 3.52 2.99 38.31
CA ARG A 473 3.87 2.97 39.74
C ARG A 473 4.65 4.21 40.17
N ALA A 474 5.50 4.75 39.31
CA ALA A 474 6.27 5.98 39.63
C ALA A 474 5.39 7.24 39.55
N ALA A 475 4.35 7.23 38.71
CA ALA A 475 3.35 8.30 38.65
C ALA A 475 2.43 8.31 39.86
N THR A 476 2.29 7.20 40.61
CA THR A 476 1.45 7.15 41.80
C THR A 476 2.10 7.96 42.94
N PRO A 477 1.42 8.98 43.54
CA PRO A 477 1.96 9.72 44.67
C PRO A 477 2.35 8.76 45.79
N ARG A 478 3.55 8.95 46.38
CA ARG A 478 3.94 8.23 47.59
C ARG A 478 3.13 8.80 48.73
N SER A 479 2.16 8.02 49.24
CA SER A 479 1.44 8.32 50.49
C SER A 479 2.36 8.43 51.68
#